data_99c550c353761fb9fa661b43d061f401
#
_entry.id   99c550c353761fb9fa661b43d061f401
#
_cell.length_a   1.000
_cell.length_b   1.000
_cell.length_c   1.000
_cell.angle_alpha   90.00
_cell.angle_beta   90.00
_cell.angle_gamma   90.00
#
_symmetry.space_group_name_H-M   'P 1'
#
loop_
_entity.id
_entity.type
_entity.pdbx_description
1 polymer ?
#
loop_
_entity_poly.entity_id
_entity_poly.type
_entity_poly.pdbx_seq_one_letter_code
_entity_poly.pdbx_strand_id
1 'polypeptide(L)'
;RDRSVSRGLGDVYKRQVGDEAKIREIAAGLNMDLSDYEIINEPDMIEASLKAVKLAHDGRADMYMKGLIDSKNFLKSVLNKEVGLRTGGTLSHVCVFEIPGIDRLLFLTDVAFMTYPTLEEKVQIIKNTIPVCNACGVAEPKVAPLAAVEVVNPKMPVTVDAAELTKMCEEGQIPGCIVDGPLSLDLAIDPEAAKHKGATDRKIQGDADVLLFPDIHAGNLVYKAIVHMVKVKNGCILTGTKVPVVLTSRSDTFETKVYSLAPVSYTHLRAHE
;
A
#
# COMPACT_ATOMS: atom_id res chain seq x y z
N ARG A 1 16.08 -12.97 16.33
CA ARG A 1 15.13 -14.08 16.55
C ARG A 1 13.81 -13.68 15.93
N ASP A 2 13.65 -13.82 14.62
CA ASP A 2 12.31 -14.13 14.14
C ASP A 2 12.38 -14.91 12.82
N ARG A 3 12.63 -16.21 12.96
CA ARG A 3 12.41 -17.21 11.93
C ARG A 3 10.91 -17.44 11.66
N SER A 4 10.00 -16.79 12.43
CA SER A 4 8.59 -17.12 12.43
C SER A 4 7.84 -16.54 11.22
N VAL A 5 8.20 -15.34 10.75
CA VAL A 5 7.50 -14.70 9.63
C VAL A 5 7.85 -15.38 8.30
N SER A 6 9.10 -15.78 8.10
CA SER A 6 9.48 -16.53 6.91
C SER A 6 9.01 -17.99 6.93
N ARG A 7 8.74 -18.57 8.11
CA ARG A 7 8.14 -19.92 8.24
C ARG A 7 6.65 -19.93 7.93
N GLY A 8 5.93 -18.81 8.12
CA GLY A 8 4.53 -18.68 7.72
C GLY A 8 4.31 -18.54 6.22
N LEU A 9 5.38 -18.26 5.45
CA LEU A 9 5.36 -18.10 4.00
C LEU A 9 5.80 -19.35 3.22
N GLY A 10 5.97 -20.51 3.87
CA GLY A 10 6.46 -21.74 3.24
C GLY A 10 7.94 -21.64 2.82
N ASP A 11 8.35 -22.49 1.88
CA ASP A 11 9.72 -22.53 1.34
C ASP A 11 9.99 -21.34 0.40
N VAL A 12 10.02 -20.11 0.95
CA VAL A 12 10.33 -18.91 0.17
C VAL A 12 11.82 -18.82 -0.05
N TYR A 13 12.24 -19.04 -1.29
CA TYR A 13 13.63 -18.82 -1.71
C TYR A 13 13.95 -17.32 -1.71
N LYS A 14 14.94 -16.92 -0.92
CA LYS A 14 15.27 -15.51 -0.71
C LYS A 14 16.49 -15.11 -1.54
N ARG A 15 16.34 -14.05 -2.35
CA ARG A 15 17.40 -13.42 -3.11
C ARG A 15 17.73 -12.06 -2.53
N GLN A 16 19.01 -11.87 -2.19
CA GLN A 16 19.54 -10.60 -1.71
C GLN A 16 20.50 -10.04 -2.76
N VAL A 17 20.17 -8.89 -3.34
CA VAL A 17 21.06 -8.18 -4.29
C VAL A 17 21.71 -7.02 -3.59
N GLY A 18 23.04 -6.93 -3.60
CA GLY A 18 23.79 -5.84 -2.96
C GLY A 18 25.27 -6.20 -2.76
N ASP A 19 25.96 -5.38 -1.97
CA ASP A 19 27.37 -5.60 -1.59
C ASP A 19 27.47 -6.85 -0.68
N GLU A 20 27.93 -7.95 -1.26
CA GLU A 20 28.00 -9.23 -0.58
C GLU A 20 28.86 -9.21 0.68
N ALA A 21 29.97 -8.46 0.66
CA ALA A 21 30.86 -8.36 1.81
C ALA A 21 30.14 -7.71 3.00
N LYS A 22 29.44 -6.60 2.76
CA LYS A 22 28.64 -5.93 3.79
C LYS A 22 27.45 -6.76 4.25
N ILE A 23 26.78 -7.46 3.35
CA ILE A 23 25.67 -8.34 3.70
C ILE A 23 26.15 -9.43 4.66
N ARG A 24 27.27 -10.09 4.35
CA ARG A 24 27.85 -11.14 5.21
C ARG A 24 28.35 -10.60 6.54
N GLU A 25 28.98 -9.43 6.55
CA GLU A 25 29.42 -8.75 7.78
C GLU A 25 28.24 -8.45 8.72
N ILE A 26 27.15 -7.86 8.18
CA ILE A 26 25.95 -7.56 8.96
C ILE A 26 25.30 -8.83 9.48
N ALA A 27 25.18 -9.86 8.64
CA ALA A 27 24.59 -11.15 9.03
C ALA A 27 25.39 -11.82 10.15
N ALA A 28 26.73 -11.78 10.07
CA ALA A 28 27.60 -12.30 11.12
C ALA A 28 27.40 -11.54 12.45
N GLY A 29 27.32 -10.21 12.39
CA GLY A 29 27.04 -9.37 13.58
C GLY A 29 25.68 -9.64 14.22
N LEU A 30 24.70 -10.15 13.45
CA LEU A 30 23.36 -10.52 13.91
C LEU A 30 23.23 -12.02 14.23
N ASN A 31 24.29 -12.83 14.12
CA ASN A 31 24.24 -14.29 14.17
C ASN A 31 23.18 -14.90 13.25
N MET A 32 23.03 -14.34 12.04
CA MET A 32 22.06 -14.75 11.06
C MET A 32 22.67 -15.76 10.09
N ASP A 33 22.02 -16.91 9.94
CA ASP A 33 22.37 -17.90 8.94
C ASP A 33 21.90 -17.47 7.55
N LEU A 34 22.79 -17.46 6.58
CA LEU A 34 22.53 -17.09 5.18
C LEU A 34 22.47 -18.30 4.24
N SER A 35 22.45 -19.55 4.75
CA SER A 35 22.44 -20.76 3.93
C SER A 35 21.23 -20.83 2.98
N ASP A 36 20.09 -20.29 3.39
CA ASP A 36 18.84 -20.24 2.61
C ASP A 36 18.73 -19.00 1.70
N TYR A 37 19.82 -18.24 1.54
CA TYR A 37 19.82 -17.01 0.75
C TYR A 37 20.74 -17.11 -0.47
N GLU A 38 20.21 -16.83 -1.66
CA GLU A 38 21.04 -16.51 -2.82
C GLU A 38 21.50 -15.06 -2.72
N ILE A 39 22.81 -14.85 -2.58
CA ILE A 39 23.38 -13.50 -2.57
C ILE A 39 23.94 -13.21 -3.97
N ILE A 40 23.45 -12.14 -4.58
CA ILE A 40 23.92 -11.65 -5.87
C ILE A 40 24.74 -10.39 -5.59
N ASN A 41 26.05 -10.49 -5.78
CA ASN A 41 26.96 -9.38 -5.51
C ASN A 41 26.78 -8.25 -6.52
N GLU A 42 26.44 -7.07 -6.02
CA GLU A 42 26.41 -5.81 -6.72
C GLU A 42 26.60 -4.66 -5.74
N PRO A 43 27.82 -4.09 -5.65
CA PRO A 43 28.11 -3.02 -4.69
C PRO A 43 27.43 -1.69 -4.99
N ASP A 44 27.16 -1.40 -6.27
CA ASP A 44 26.42 -0.18 -6.64
C ASP A 44 24.93 -0.34 -6.36
N MET A 45 24.38 0.55 -5.54
CA MET A 45 22.96 0.47 -5.10
C MET A 45 21.96 0.65 -6.25
N ILE A 46 22.29 1.42 -7.28
CA ILE A 46 21.39 1.65 -8.42
C ILE A 46 21.38 0.40 -9.28
N GLU A 47 22.54 -0.13 -9.60
CA GLU A 47 22.70 -1.38 -10.38
C GLU A 47 22.11 -2.58 -9.60
N ALA A 48 22.32 -2.65 -8.30
CA ALA A 48 21.68 -3.65 -7.44
C ALA A 48 20.15 -3.60 -7.54
N SER A 49 19.57 -2.40 -7.52
CA SER A 49 18.13 -2.19 -7.68
C SER A 49 17.64 -2.62 -9.08
N LEU A 50 18.39 -2.33 -10.14
CA LEU A 50 18.07 -2.75 -11.50
C LEU A 50 18.17 -4.27 -11.67
N LYS A 51 19.21 -4.91 -11.11
CA LYS A 51 19.33 -6.38 -11.10
C LYS A 51 18.18 -7.04 -10.34
N ALA A 52 17.83 -6.51 -9.16
CA ALA A 52 16.77 -7.07 -8.33
C ALA A 52 15.39 -6.95 -9.01
N VAL A 53 15.05 -5.78 -9.57
CA VAL A 53 13.78 -5.60 -10.27
C VAL A 53 13.69 -6.46 -11.53
N LYS A 54 14.84 -6.67 -12.24
CA LYS A 54 14.89 -7.55 -13.40
C LYS A 54 14.59 -9.01 -13.04
N LEU A 55 15.03 -9.49 -11.90
CA LEU A 55 14.67 -10.85 -11.44
C LEU A 55 13.14 -11.01 -11.31
N ALA A 56 12.47 -10.01 -10.75
CA ALA A 56 11.01 -9.99 -10.66
C ALA A 56 10.34 -9.84 -12.03
N HIS A 57 10.90 -8.97 -12.90
CA HIS A 57 10.42 -8.80 -14.28
C HIS A 57 10.45 -10.11 -15.08
N ASP A 58 11.52 -10.88 -14.94
CA ASP A 58 11.78 -12.13 -15.67
C ASP A 58 11.07 -13.34 -15.05
N GLY A 59 10.21 -13.13 -14.02
CA GLY A 59 9.50 -14.22 -13.34
C GLY A 59 10.40 -15.10 -12.46
N ARG A 60 11.59 -14.61 -12.07
CA ARG A 60 12.53 -15.30 -11.18
C ARG A 60 12.37 -14.91 -9.70
N ALA A 61 11.44 -13.99 -9.43
CA ALA A 61 11.01 -13.60 -8.09
C ALA A 61 9.55 -13.17 -8.15
N ASP A 62 8.78 -13.57 -7.14
CA ASP A 62 7.34 -13.33 -7.03
C ASP A 62 7.01 -12.01 -6.29
N MET A 63 8.03 -11.36 -5.75
CA MET A 63 7.91 -10.11 -5.01
C MET A 63 9.22 -9.31 -5.10
N TYR A 64 9.10 -7.99 -5.04
CA TYR A 64 10.25 -7.09 -4.96
C TYR A 64 10.15 -6.19 -3.73
N MET A 65 11.17 -6.23 -2.87
CA MET A 65 11.21 -5.46 -1.62
C MET A 65 12.35 -4.45 -1.62
N LYS A 66 12.03 -3.23 -1.20
CA LYS A 66 13.01 -2.16 -1.00
C LYS A 66 13.91 -2.43 0.21
N GLY A 67 15.23 -2.34 -0.01
CA GLY A 67 16.26 -2.29 1.03
C GLY A 67 16.60 -0.86 1.47
N LEU A 68 17.90 -0.60 1.67
CA LEU A 68 18.42 0.70 2.11
C LEU A 68 18.42 1.78 1.04
N ILE A 69 18.25 1.46 -0.21
CA ILE A 69 18.18 2.42 -1.32
C ILE A 69 17.11 3.49 -1.05
N ASP A 70 17.33 4.73 -1.48
CA ASP A 70 16.32 5.78 -1.39
C ASP A 70 15.11 5.49 -2.29
N SER A 71 13.94 6.02 -1.91
CA SER A 71 12.69 5.73 -2.60
C SER A 71 12.66 6.20 -4.05
N LYS A 72 13.35 7.31 -4.38
CA LYS A 72 13.39 7.84 -5.74
C LYS A 72 14.11 6.87 -6.68
N ASN A 73 15.28 6.38 -6.30
CA ASN A 73 16.05 5.43 -7.11
C ASN A 73 15.40 4.05 -7.14
N PHE A 74 14.80 3.60 -6.04
CA PHE A 74 14.00 2.39 -6.01
C PHE A 74 12.82 2.46 -6.99
N LEU A 75 12.02 3.53 -6.93
CA LEU A 75 10.89 3.72 -7.85
C LEU A 75 11.34 3.87 -9.31
N LYS A 76 12.50 4.47 -9.58
CA LYS A 76 13.07 4.47 -10.93
C LYS A 76 13.31 3.06 -11.47
N SER A 77 13.76 2.11 -10.64
CA SER A 77 13.92 0.72 -11.07
C SER A 77 12.57 0.05 -11.35
N VAL A 78 11.57 0.26 -10.47
CA VAL A 78 10.19 -0.24 -10.68
C VAL A 78 9.57 0.30 -11.96
N LEU A 79 9.81 1.58 -12.27
CA LEU A 79 9.28 2.28 -13.43
C LEU A 79 10.15 2.15 -14.69
N ASN A 80 11.26 1.44 -14.64
CA ASN A 80 12.16 1.26 -15.78
C ASN A 80 11.38 0.69 -16.97
N LYS A 81 11.65 1.21 -18.19
CA LYS A 81 10.89 0.85 -19.38
C LYS A 81 11.20 -0.55 -19.90
N GLU A 82 12.41 -1.06 -19.64
CA GLU A 82 12.89 -2.35 -20.16
C GLU A 82 12.71 -3.47 -19.13
N VAL A 83 13.12 -3.23 -17.89
CA VAL A 83 13.18 -4.27 -16.85
C VAL A 83 12.29 -3.95 -15.63
N GLY A 84 11.50 -2.88 -15.69
CA GLY A 84 10.59 -2.50 -14.61
C GLY A 84 9.33 -3.35 -14.54
N LEU A 85 8.50 -3.05 -13.55
CA LEU A 85 7.30 -3.84 -13.21
C LEU A 85 5.99 -3.18 -13.66
N ARG A 86 6.05 -2.26 -14.62
CA ARG A 86 4.86 -1.58 -15.13
C ARG A 86 3.95 -2.56 -15.88
N THR A 87 2.64 -2.46 -15.64
CA THR A 87 1.60 -3.21 -16.38
C THR A 87 0.95 -2.39 -17.48
N GLY A 88 1.31 -1.10 -17.61
CA GLY A 88 0.62 -0.13 -18.48
C GLY A 88 -0.50 0.63 -17.75
N GLY A 89 -0.95 0.16 -16.60
CA GLY A 89 -1.93 0.84 -15.75
C GLY A 89 -1.31 1.80 -14.73
N THR A 90 -2.16 2.40 -13.93
CA THR A 90 -1.78 3.29 -12.83
C THR A 90 -1.25 2.47 -11.65
N LEU A 91 -0.09 2.86 -11.13
CA LEU A 91 0.44 2.33 -9.89
C LEU A 91 -0.10 3.16 -8.73
N SER A 92 -0.32 2.53 -7.57
CA SER A 92 -0.75 3.22 -6.37
C SER A 92 -0.16 2.61 -5.10
N HIS A 93 -0.07 3.41 -4.05
CA HIS A 93 0.49 3.01 -2.78
C HIS A 93 -0.62 2.79 -1.76
N VAL A 94 -0.65 1.61 -1.13
CA VAL A 94 -1.63 1.24 -0.10
C VAL A 94 -0.90 0.96 1.20
N CYS A 95 -1.34 1.62 2.27
CA CYS A 95 -0.91 1.33 3.64
C CYS A 95 -2.05 0.69 4.41
N VAL A 96 -1.77 -0.42 5.06
CA VAL A 96 -2.70 -1.13 5.95
C VAL A 96 -2.32 -0.81 7.39
N PHE A 97 -3.29 -0.44 8.21
CA PHE A 97 -3.10 -0.07 9.61
C PHE A 97 -3.97 -0.90 10.55
N GLU A 98 -3.37 -1.29 11.67
CA GLU A 98 -4.05 -1.67 12.90
C GLU A 98 -3.86 -0.52 13.90
N ILE A 99 -4.93 0.21 14.20
CA ILE A 99 -4.91 1.41 15.04
C ILE A 99 -5.64 1.11 16.35
N PRO A 100 -5.03 1.32 17.53
CA PRO A 100 -5.71 1.17 18.80
C PRO A 100 -6.99 2.02 18.89
N GLY A 101 -8.10 1.39 19.24
CA GLY A 101 -9.41 2.05 19.33
C GLY A 101 -10.24 1.97 18.05
N ILE A 102 -9.68 1.44 16.96
CA ILE A 102 -10.42 1.09 15.74
C ILE A 102 -10.40 -0.45 15.62
N ASP A 103 -11.56 -1.08 15.62
CA ASP A 103 -11.74 -2.54 15.70
C ASP A 103 -11.62 -3.26 14.34
N ARG A 104 -11.17 -2.56 13.32
CA ARG A 104 -10.96 -3.05 11.95
C ARG A 104 -9.62 -2.58 11.38
N LEU A 105 -9.18 -3.21 10.30
CA LEU A 105 -8.05 -2.70 9.52
C LEU A 105 -8.48 -1.45 8.75
N LEU A 106 -7.60 -0.45 8.72
CA LEU A 106 -7.80 0.77 7.97
C LEU A 106 -6.77 0.86 6.84
N PHE A 107 -7.26 1.04 5.61
CA PHE A 107 -6.44 1.15 4.42
C PHE A 107 -6.35 2.60 3.97
N LEU A 108 -5.15 3.12 3.82
CA LEU A 108 -4.88 4.49 3.38
C LEU A 108 -4.26 4.48 1.98
N THR A 109 -4.83 5.22 1.03
CA THR A 109 -4.38 5.31 -0.37
C THR A 109 -4.74 6.64 -1.02
N ASP A 110 -3.95 7.28 -1.91
CA ASP A 110 -2.53 7.11 -2.06
C ASP A 110 -1.80 8.06 -1.11
N VAL A 111 -0.79 7.59 -0.43
CA VAL A 111 -0.10 8.41 0.59
C VAL A 111 1.38 8.67 0.25
N ALA A 112 1.89 8.10 -0.87
CA ALA A 112 3.32 8.13 -1.15
C ALA A 112 3.74 8.12 -2.62
N PHE A 113 2.84 7.89 -3.57
CA PHE A 113 3.18 7.70 -4.98
C PHE A 113 2.46 8.67 -5.92
N MET A 114 1.12 8.73 -5.89
CA MET A 114 0.32 9.56 -6.79
C MET A 114 0.22 11.00 -6.26
N THR A 115 0.81 11.96 -7.01
CA THR A 115 0.91 13.36 -6.54
C THR A 115 -0.45 14.06 -6.55
N TYR A 116 -1.07 14.15 -7.72
CA TYR A 116 -2.38 14.76 -7.94
C TYR A 116 -3.17 13.87 -8.91
N PRO A 117 -3.78 12.77 -8.41
CA PRO A 117 -4.47 11.83 -9.28
C PRO A 117 -5.71 12.46 -9.91
N THR A 118 -5.89 12.22 -11.23
CA THR A 118 -7.13 12.54 -11.93
C THR A 118 -8.27 11.65 -11.45
N LEU A 119 -9.51 11.93 -11.87
CA LEU A 119 -10.66 11.08 -11.54
C LEU A 119 -10.44 9.65 -12.01
N GLU A 120 -9.96 9.44 -13.24
CA GLU A 120 -9.68 8.12 -13.80
C GLU A 120 -8.57 7.39 -13.03
N GLU A 121 -7.55 8.12 -12.60
CA GLU A 121 -6.49 7.56 -11.76
C GLU A 121 -7.01 7.18 -10.38
N LYS A 122 -7.91 7.98 -9.78
CA LYS A 122 -8.58 7.63 -8.51
C LYS A 122 -9.42 6.35 -8.64
N VAL A 123 -10.11 6.14 -9.77
CA VAL A 123 -10.80 4.88 -10.08
C VAL A 123 -9.80 3.72 -10.07
N GLN A 124 -8.62 3.88 -10.70
CA GLN A 124 -7.60 2.81 -10.71
C GLN A 124 -7.00 2.58 -9.32
N ILE A 125 -6.78 3.63 -8.53
CA ILE A 125 -6.32 3.53 -7.14
C ILE A 125 -7.31 2.67 -6.32
N ILE A 126 -8.62 2.91 -6.45
CA ILE A 126 -9.64 2.09 -5.79
C ILE A 126 -9.54 0.63 -6.27
N LYS A 127 -9.54 0.40 -7.58
CA LYS A 127 -9.44 -0.95 -8.17
C LYS A 127 -8.16 -1.69 -7.75
N ASN A 128 -7.06 -1.00 -7.60
CA ASN A 128 -5.80 -1.56 -7.10
C ASN A 128 -5.86 -1.89 -5.59
N THR A 129 -6.67 -1.16 -4.81
CA THR A 129 -6.78 -1.34 -3.37
C THR A 129 -7.69 -2.51 -2.99
N ILE A 130 -8.74 -2.79 -3.75
CA ILE A 130 -9.70 -3.88 -3.49
C ILE A 130 -9.02 -5.24 -3.29
N PRO A 131 -8.11 -5.71 -4.17
CA PRO A 131 -7.42 -6.98 -3.96
C PRO A 131 -6.61 -7.03 -2.65
N VAL A 132 -6.05 -5.89 -2.21
CA VAL A 132 -5.33 -5.79 -0.94
C VAL A 132 -6.29 -5.95 0.24
N CYS A 133 -7.44 -5.30 0.19
CA CYS A 133 -8.49 -5.45 1.20
C CYS A 133 -8.98 -6.90 1.28
N ASN A 134 -9.27 -7.52 0.13
CA ASN A 134 -9.72 -8.91 0.06
C ASN A 134 -8.67 -9.88 0.65
N ALA A 135 -7.40 -9.66 0.35
CA ALA A 135 -6.29 -10.44 0.91
C ALA A 135 -6.19 -10.31 2.44
N CYS A 136 -6.60 -9.17 2.99
CA CYS A 136 -6.67 -8.92 4.43
C CYS A 136 -8.01 -9.36 5.06
N GLY A 137 -8.90 -10.01 4.31
CA GLY A 137 -10.17 -10.54 4.83
C GLY A 137 -11.37 -9.60 4.69
N VAL A 138 -11.22 -8.43 4.05
CA VAL A 138 -12.31 -7.47 3.79
C VAL A 138 -12.83 -7.69 2.37
N ALA A 139 -13.93 -8.43 2.22
CA ALA A 139 -14.43 -8.89 0.92
C ALA A 139 -15.08 -7.76 0.09
N GLU A 140 -15.78 -6.83 0.73
CA GLU A 140 -16.45 -5.69 0.08
C GLU A 140 -16.09 -4.40 0.85
N PRO A 141 -14.89 -3.83 0.59
CA PRO A 141 -14.41 -2.70 1.36
C PRO A 141 -15.26 -1.44 1.14
N LYS A 142 -15.50 -0.70 2.22
CA LYS A 142 -16.13 0.61 2.22
C LYS A 142 -15.09 1.68 1.97
N VAL A 143 -15.13 2.32 0.82
CA VAL A 143 -14.17 3.33 0.35
C VAL A 143 -14.74 4.72 0.55
N ALA A 144 -14.08 5.53 1.36
CA ALA A 144 -14.40 6.93 1.61
C ALA A 144 -13.48 7.86 0.79
N PRO A 145 -13.92 8.46 -0.33
CA PRO A 145 -13.23 9.57 -0.96
C PRO A 145 -13.28 10.80 -0.05
N LEU A 146 -12.12 11.15 0.52
CA LEU A 146 -12.02 12.18 1.55
C LEU A 146 -12.04 13.60 0.98
N ALA A 147 -12.75 14.46 1.68
CA ALA A 147 -12.77 15.90 1.47
C ALA A 147 -12.86 16.63 2.82
N ALA A 148 -12.79 17.96 2.80
CA ALA A 148 -12.96 18.74 4.03
C ALA A 148 -14.44 18.90 4.43
N VAL A 149 -15.36 18.58 3.52
CA VAL A 149 -16.82 18.72 3.69
C VAL A 149 -17.55 17.55 3.03
N GLU A 150 -18.79 17.31 3.45
CA GLU A 150 -19.63 16.19 3.01
C GLU A 150 -20.61 16.56 1.88
N VAL A 151 -20.55 17.79 1.40
CA VAL A 151 -21.42 18.30 0.33
C VAL A 151 -20.60 18.66 -0.91
N VAL A 152 -21.21 18.46 -2.08
CA VAL A 152 -20.58 18.85 -3.34
C VAL A 152 -20.50 20.37 -3.45
N ASN A 153 -19.31 20.88 -3.65
CA ASN A 153 -19.05 22.29 -3.89
C ASN A 153 -18.16 22.44 -5.14
N PRO A 154 -18.67 23.04 -6.23
CA PRO A 154 -17.88 23.23 -7.46
C PRO A 154 -16.59 24.04 -7.29
N LYS A 155 -16.51 24.87 -6.22
CA LYS A 155 -15.27 25.58 -5.85
C LYS A 155 -14.25 24.71 -5.13
N MET A 156 -14.64 23.50 -4.79
CA MET A 156 -13.80 22.48 -4.16
C MET A 156 -13.80 21.20 -5.05
N PRO A 157 -12.98 21.14 -6.10
CA PRO A 157 -13.00 20.03 -7.09
C PRO A 157 -12.92 18.64 -6.46
N VAL A 158 -12.24 18.50 -5.33
CA VAL A 158 -12.15 17.24 -4.56
C VAL A 158 -13.53 16.67 -4.21
N THR A 159 -14.51 17.54 -3.89
CA THR A 159 -15.87 17.09 -3.56
C THR A 159 -16.64 16.64 -4.80
N VAL A 160 -16.35 17.23 -5.95
CA VAL A 160 -16.93 16.85 -7.24
C VAL A 160 -16.43 15.47 -7.66
N ASP A 161 -15.11 15.27 -7.61
CA ASP A 161 -14.51 13.95 -7.89
C ASP A 161 -15.05 12.87 -6.97
N ALA A 162 -15.17 13.16 -5.66
CA ALA A 162 -15.68 12.20 -4.69
C ALA A 162 -17.13 11.77 -4.96
N ALA A 163 -17.99 12.70 -5.33
CA ALA A 163 -19.36 12.41 -5.73
C ALA A 163 -19.42 11.61 -7.03
N GLU A 164 -18.58 11.93 -8.02
CA GLU A 164 -18.53 11.19 -9.28
C GLU A 164 -18.03 9.75 -9.06
N LEU A 165 -17.04 9.53 -8.20
CA LEU A 165 -16.58 8.18 -7.80
C LEU A 165 -17.71 7.36 -7.17
N THR A 166 -18.53 7.98 -6.31
CA THR A 166 -19.70 7.34 -5.70
C THR A 166 -20.69 6.91 -6.77
N LYS A 167 -21.03 7.82 -7.68
CA LYS A 167 -21.91 7.53 -8.81
C LYS A 167 -21.36 6.43 -9.73
N MET A 168 -20.08 6.48 -10.10
CA MET A 168 -19.43 5.45 -10.92
C MET A 168 -19.48 4.07 -10.27
N CYS A 169 -19.37 4.00 -8.94
CA CYS A 169 -19.53 2.75 -8.20
C CYS A 169 -20.99 2.24 -8.27
N GLU A 170 -21.98 3.12 -8.08
CA GLU A 170 -23.41 2.78 -8.20
C GLU A 170 -23.79 2.30 -9.60
N GLU A 171 -23.16 2.85 -10.62
CA GLU A 171 -23.32 2.44 -12.02
C GLU A 171 -22.55 1.14 -12.37
N GLY A 172 -21.84 0.53 -11.41
CA GLY A 172 -21.09 -0.71 -11.60
C GLY A 172 -19.74 -0.56 -12.30
N GLN A 173 -19.26 0.67 -12.48
CA GLN A 173 -17.95 0.92 -13.10
C GLN A 173 -16.77 0.62 -12.15
N ILE A 174 -17.04 0.58 -10.83
CA ILE A 174 -16.08 0.25 -9.76
C ILE A 174 -16.67 -0.93 -8.95
N PRO A 175 -16.58 -2.16 -9.43
CA PRO A 175 -17.17 -3.32 -8.75
C PRO A 175 -16.31 -3.79 -7.57
N GLY A 176 -16.95 -4.53 -6.64
CA GLY A 176 -16.27 -5.20 -5.52
C GLY A 176 -15.99 -4.32 -4.31
N CYS A 177 -16.64 -3.17 -4.22
CA CYS A 177 -16.56 -2.27 -3.07
C CYS A 177 -17.83 -1.41 -2.96
N ILE A 178 -17.97 -0.71 -1.86
CA ILE A 178 -18.93 0.38 -1.67
C ILE A 178 -18.15 1.68 -1.65
N VAL A 179 -18.51 2.63 -2.51
CA VAL A 179 -17.93 3.99 -2.49
C VAL A 179 -18.99 4.97 -2.00
N ASP A 180 -18.64 5.82 -1.05
CA ASP A 180 -19.50 6.88 -0.53
C ASP A 180 -18.68 8.12 -0.18
N GLY A 181 -18.89 9.19 -0.94
CA GLY A 181 -18.19 10.48 -0.80
C GLY A 181 -18.95 11.62 -1.47
N PRO A 182 -18.56 12.87 -1.20
CA PRO A 182 -17.44 13.28 -0.33
C PRO A 182 -17.73 13.04 1.16
N LEU A 183 -16.69 12.68 1.92
CA LEU A 183 -16.75 12.52 3.36
C LEU A 183 -15.59 13.25 4.04
N SER A 184 -15.85 13.88 5.18
CA SER A 184 -14.78 14.31 6.08
C SER A 184 -14.17 13.11 6.81
N LEU A 185 -12.93 13.25 7.28
CA LEU A 185 -12.19 12.14 7.90
C LEU A 185 -12.91 11.60 9.14
N ASP A 186 -13.42 12.47 10.01
CA ASP A 186 -14.15 12.08 11.22
C ASP A 186 -15.43 11.30 10.88
N LEU A 187 -16.21 11.75 9.89
CA LEU A 187 -17.42 11.04 9.47
C LEU A 187 -17.08 9.68 8.83
N ALA A 188 -15.93 9.57 8.19
CA ALA A 188 -15.50 8.32 7.58
C ALA A 188 -15.10 7.24 8.61
N ILE A 189 -14.51 7.61 9.76
CA ILE A 189 -13.89 6.65 10.68
C ILE A 189 -14.52 6.58 12.09
N ASP A 190 -15.33 7.58 12.46
CA ASP A 190 -15.92 7.67 13.81
C ASP A 190 -17.45 7.61 13.75
N PRO A 191 -18.08 6.52 14.20
CA PRO A 191 -19.54 6.37 14.20
C PRO A 191 -20.28 7.42 15.05
N GLU A 192 -19.68 7.90 16.15
CA GLU A 192 -20.29 8.94 16.96
C GLU A 192 -20.27 10.30 16.23
N ALA A 193 -19.18 10.63 15.52
CA ALA A 193 -19.14 11.83 14.68
C ALA A 193 -20.16 11.75 13.55
N ALA A 194 -20.29 10.60 12.88
CA ALA A 194 -21.30 10.37 11.85
C ALA A 194 -22.72 10.59 12.36
N LYS A 195 -23.04 10.05 13.55
CA LYS A 195 -24.32 10.22 14.22
C LYS A 195 -24.59 11.67 14.59
N HIS A 196 -23.61 12.38 15.19
CA HIS A 196 -23.77 13.78 15.57
C HIS A 196 -23.97 14.70 14.37
N LYS A 197 -23.35 14.38 13.22
CA LYS A 197 -23.55 15.11 11.97
C LYS A 197 -24.81 14.72 11.19
N GLY A 198 -25.59 13.75 11.73
CA GLY A 198 -26.86 13.31 11.12
C GLY A 198 -26.68 12.55 9.80
N ALA A 199 -25.56 11.86 9.62
CA ALA A 199 -25.22 11.12 8.40
C ALA A 199 -25.99 9.79 8.27
N THR A 200 -27.28 9.76 8.57
CA THR A 200 -28.11 8.54 8.65
C THR A 200 -28.48 7.97 7.28
N ASP A 201 -28.34 8.73 6.22
CA ASP A 201 -28.60 8.36 4.82
C ASP A 201 -27.35 7.95 4.03
N ARG A 202 -26.17 8.01 4.68
CA ARG A 202 -24.90 7.63 4.06
C ARG A 202 -24.66 6.12 4.15
N LYS A 203 -23.98 5.56 3.13
CA LYS A 203 -23.55 4.15 3.14
C LYS A 203 -22.40 3.90 4.11
N ILE A 204 -21.60 4.94 4.37
CA ILE A 204 -20.50 4.98 5.33
C ILE A 204 -20.89 5.89 6.50
N GLN A 205 -20.90 5.32 7.70
CA GLN A 205 -21.29 5.99 8.93
C GLN A 205 -20.23 5.78 10.02
N GLY A 206 -19.00 6.19 9.75
CA GLY A 206 -17.86 5.99 10.64
C GLY A 206 -17.20 4.61 10.53
N ASP A 207 -17.57 3.84 9.54
CA ASP A 207 -17.16 2.45 9.34
C ASP A 207 -16.42 2.22 8.01
N ALA A 208 -15.78 3.26 7.46
CA ALA A 208 -14.93 3.13 6.28
C ALA A 208 -13.77 2.16 6.54
N ASP A 209 -13.49 1.31 5.56
CA ASP A 209 -12.30 0.47 5.52
C ASP A 209 -11.15 1.18 4.78
N VAL A 210 -11.46 1.90 3.71
CA VAL A 210 -10.48 2.55 2.83
C VAL A 210 -10.67 4.07 2.86
N LEU A 211 -9.59 4.77 3.16
CA LEU A 211 -9.50 6.23 3.05
C LEU A 211 -8.78 6.58 1.75
N LEU A 212 -9.54 7.09 0.77
CA LEU A 212 -9.00 7.58 -0.49
C LEU A 212 -8.71 9.08 -0.36
N PHE A 213 -7.44 9.44 -0.42
CA PHE A 213 -7.01 10.83 -0.33
C PHE A 213 -7.08 11.56 -1.67
N PRO A 214 -7.41 12.86 -1.66
CA PRO A 214 -7.51 13.65 -2.88
C PRO A 214 -6.17 13.84 -3.60
N ASP A 215 -5.10 13.92 -2.82
CA ASP A 215 -3.74 14.14 -3.28
C ASP A 215 -2.71 13.63 -2.27
N ILE A 216 -1.44 13.61 -2.69
CA ILE A 216 -0.33 13.10 -1.88
C ILE A 216 -0.11 13.93 -0.60
N HIS A 217 -0.42 15.23 -0.61
CA HIS A 217 -0.17 16.08 0.56
C HIS A 217 -1.11 15.68 1.68
N ALA A 218 -2.41 15.57 1.40
CA ALA A 218 -3.39 15.12 2.37
C ALA A 218 -3.07 13.71 2.87
N GLY A 219 -2.80 12.75 1.96
CA GLY A 219 -2.49 11.38 2.31
C GLY A 219 -1.21 11.24 3.13
N ASN A 220 -0.13 11.88 2.70
CA ASN A 220 1.17 11.77 3.38
C ASN A 220 1.16 12.45 4.76
N LEU A 221 0.48 13.60 4.90
CA LEU A 221 0.37 14.28 6.20
C LEU A 221 -0.41 13.42 7.21
N VAL A 222 -1.53 12.83 6.81
CA VAL A 222 -2.31 11.92 7.69
C VAL A 222 -1.50 10.67 8.01
N TYR A 223 -0.87 10.03 7.02
CA TYR A 223 0.02 8.90 7.26
C TYR A 223 1.10 9.23 8.30
N LYS A 224 1.81 10.35 8.12
CA LYS A 224 2.87 10.79 9.05
C LYS A 224 2.31 11.12 10.44
N ALA A 225 1.15 11.74 10.53
CA ALA A 225 0.51 12.01 11.80
C ALA A 225 0.23 10.71 12.57
N ILE A 226 -0.35 9.71 11.90
CA ILE A 226 -0.66 8.43 12.53
C ILE A 226 0.62 7.73 13.00
N VAL A 227 1.61 7.53 12.12
CA VAL A 227 2.82 6.73 12.48
C VAL A 227 3.73 7.40 13.50
N HIS A 228 3.66 8.71 13.68
CA HIS A 228 4.50 9.44 14.63
C HIS A 228 3.76 9.84 15.92
N MET A 229 2.44 9.90 15.90
CA MET A 229 1.63 10.32 17.06
C MET A 229 0.95 9.15 17.76
N VAL A 230 0.70 8.05 17.06
CA VAL A 230 -0.02 6.88 17.58
C VAL A 230 0.87 5.64 17.48
N LYS A 231 0.82 4.78 18.50
CA LYS A 231 1.50 3.49 18.45
C LYS A 231 0.66 2.52 17.62
N VAL A 232 0.98 2.39 16.33
CA VAL A 232 0.26 1.58 15.36
C VAL A 232 1.11 0.42 14.85
N LYS A 233 0.45 -0.61 14.29
CA LYS A 233 1.08 -1.55 13.38
C LYS A 233 0.65 -1.20 11.96
N ASN A 234 1.59 -1.18 11.03
CA ASN A 234 1.28 -0.87 9.65
C ASN A 234 2.19 -1.59 8.67
N GLY A 235 1.67 -1.86 7.48
CA GLY A 235 2.40 -2.39 6.35
C GLY A 235 2.07 -1.63 5.09
N CYS A 236 3.05 -1.47 4.19
CA CYS A 236 2.90 -0.63 2.99
C CYS A 236 3.36 -1.36 1.74
N ILE A 237 2.54 -1.34 0.69
CA ILE A 237 2.81 -1.94 -0.60
C ILE A 237 2.51 -0.98 -1.74
N LEU A 238 3.22 -1.15 -2.86
CA LEU A 238 2.90 -0.53 -4.13
C LEU A 238 2.16 -1.56 -5.00
N THR A 239 1.02 -1.19 -5.51
CA THR A 239 0.10 -2.02 -6.31
C THR A 239 0.02 -1.55 -7.76
N GLY A 240 -0.62 -2.34 -8.65
CA GLY A 240 -0.67 -2.06 -10.08
C GLY A 240 0.60 -2.46 -10.83
N THR A 241 1.50 -3.19 -10.18
CA THR A 241 2.74 -3.74 -10.72
C THR A 241 2.59 -5.21 -11.13
N LYS A 242 3.50 -5.73 -11.98
CA LYS A 242 3.51 -7.14 -12.43
C LYS A 242 3.61 -8.13 -11.28
N VAL A 243 4.35 -7.78 -10.23
CA VAL A 243 4.46 -8.51 -8.97
C VAL A 243 4.33 -7.53 -7.82
N PRO A 244 3.89 -7.95 -6.62
CA PRO A 244 3.80 -7.07 -5.47
C PRO A 244 5.15 -6.42 -5.14
N VAL A 245 5.10 -5.13 -4.80
CA VAL A 245 6.30 -4.35 -4.44
C VAL A 245 6.16 -3.81 -3.03
N VAL A 246 7.05 -4.24 -2.13
CA VAL A 246 7.09 -3.73 -0.76
C VAL A 246 7.90 -2.43 -0.73
N LEU A 247 7.21 -1.32 -0.50
CA LEU A 247 7.78 0.01 -0.44
C LEU A 247 7.65 0.59 0.97
N THR A 248 8.70 0.42 1.77
CA THR A 248 8.78 0.93 3.13
C THR A 248 9.67 2.18 3.21
N SER A 249 9.43 3.03 4.22
CA SER A 249 10.30 4.18 4.50
C SER A 249 11.62 3.71 5.12
N ARG A 250 12.69 4.49 4.96
CA ARG A 250 13.96 4.26 5.67
C ARG A 250 13.83 4.43 7.18
N SER A 251 12.87 5.23 7.62
CA SER A 251 12.57 5.45 9.04
C SER A 251 11.62 4.41 9.64
N ASP A 252 11.09 3.49 8.83
CA ASP A 252 10.17 2.47 9.32
C ASP A 252 10.89 1.44 10.19
N THR A 253 10.18 0.96 11.20
CA THR A 253 10.68 -0.06 12.13
C THR A 253 10.82 -1.40 11.42
N PHE A 254 11.50 -2.33 12.08
CA PHE A 254 11.60 -3.72 11.60
C PHE A 254 10.21 -4.35 11.48
N GLU A 255 9.35 -4.11 12.45
CA GLU A 255 7.99 -4.62 12.50
C GLU A 255 7.15 -4.14 11.30
N THR A 256 7.23 -2.85 10.95
CA THR A 256 6.56 -2.31 9.76
C THR A 256 6.99 -3.01 8.47
N LYS A 257 8.30 -3.31 8.35
CA LYS A 257 8.82 -4.05 7.18
C LYS A 257 8.28 -5.47 7.13
N VAL A 258 8.19 -6.13 8.28
CA VAL A 258 7.61 -7.47 8.41
C VAL A 258 6.11 -7.45 8.08
N TYR A 259 5.35 -6.52 8.65
CA TYR A 259 3.92 -6.39 8.37
C TYR A 259 3.63 -6.03 6.90
N SER A 260 4.56 -5.37 6.21
CA SER A 260 4.40 -5.09 4.77
C SER A 260 4.47 -6.36 3.90
N LEU A 261 5.04 -7.45 4.41
CA LEU A 261 5.07 -8.74 3.71
C LEU A 261 3.74 -9.49 3.81
N ALA A 262 2.96 -9.27 4.87
CA ALA A 262 1.72 -10.01 5.11
C ALA A 262 0.66 -9.80 3.99
N PRO A 263 0.29 -8.57 3.58
CA PRO A 263 -0.65 -8.37 2.47
C PRO A 263 -0.18 -9.00 1.16
N VAL A 264 1.15 -9.01 0.92
CA VAL A 264 1.75 -9.58 -0.29
C VAL A 264 1.57 -11.08 -0.35
N SER A 265 1.83 -11.78 0.76
CA SER A 265 1.72 -13.25 0.79
C SER A 265 0.30 -13.74 0.53
N TYR A 266 -0.72 -12.99 1.00
CA TYR A 266 -2.12 -13.33 0.76
C TYR A 266 -2.62 -12.97 -0.65
N THR A 267 -2.15 -11.87 -1.25
CA THR A 267 -2.54 -11.48 -2.61
C THR A 267 -1.98 -12.42 -3.68
N HIS A 268 -0.82 -13.05 -3.42
CA HIS A 268 -0.17 -13.91 -4.42
C HIS A 268 -0.57 -15.38 -4.31
N LEU A 269 -0.77 -15.89 -3.09
CA LEU A 269 -1.15 -17.29 -2.87
C LEU A 269 -2.55 -17.62 -3.40
N ARG A 270 -3.49 -16.66 -3.36
CA ARG A 270 -4.86 -16.85 -3.91
C ARG A 270 -5.00 -16.60 -5.41
N ALA A 271 -4.03 -15.97 -6.07
CA ALA A 271 -4.06 -15.78 -7.52
C ALA A 271 -3.67 -17.05 -8.31
N HIS A 272 -3.20 -18.09 -7.62
CA HIS A 272 -2.78 -19.38 -8.19
C HIS A 272 -3.67 -20.56 -7.76
N GLU A 273 -4.71 -20.32 -6.96
CA GLU A 273 -5.83 -21.25 -6.71
C GLU A 273 -7.02 -20.92 -7.64
#